data_2f9c251b405ede714a6c29cd39c4a2e8
#
_entry.id   2f9c251b405ede714a6c29cd39c4a2e8
#
_cell.length_a   1.000
_cell.length_b   1.000
_cell.length_c   1.000
_cell.angle_alpha   90.00
_cell.angle_beta   90.00
_cell.angle_gamma   90.00
#
_symmetry.space_group_name_H-M   'P 1'
#
loop_
_entity.id
_entity.type
_entity.pdbx_description
1 polymer ?
#
loop_
_entity_poly.entity_id
_entity_poly.type
_entity_poly.pdbx_seq_one_letter_code
_entity_poly.pdbx_strand_id
1 'polypeptide(L)'
;MPKILITTIPFGDPESLPLRMLKEAGIEYTINPFERKINENDLKEIISEYDGIIAGTEKISKDVIDLAPDLKIIARVGVGTDGVDLNYARNKNIKVTYTPDAPGPAIAELTIGFMYSLLRSTHTANLLMRRGKWERSIGRSFSDMTIGVVGAGRVGSKVIELISKIGCKSLLVSDVYHNEALRDAYGFEWSSTDRLFKECDVITFHIPLSANARNMIKKDQFKINDLPELMI
;
A
#
# COMPACT_ATOMS: atom_id res chain seq x y z
N MET A 1 -27.50 -20.20 -7.08
CA MET A 1 -26.80 -19.00 -7.62
C MET A 1 -25.48 -18.88 -6.87
N PRO A 2 -24.41 -18.40 -7.50
CA PRO A 2 -23.15 -18.19 -6.80
C PRO A 2 -23.32 -17.16 -5.68
N LYS A 3 -22.75 -17.43 -4.52
CA LYS A 3 -22.83 -16.57 -3.33
C LYS A 3 -21.46 -16.05 -2.97
N ILE A 4 -21.30 -14.73 -2.89
CA ILE A 4 -20.02 -14.05 -2.66
C ILE A 4 -20.02 -13.31 -1.32
N LEU A 5 -18.96 -13.52 -0.54
CA LEU A 5 -18.69 -12.71 0.65
C LEU A 5 -17.78 -11.53 0.29
N ILE A 6 -18.18 -10.31 0.63
CA ILE A 6 -17.36 -9.10 0.47
C ILE A 6 -16.86 -8.69 1.86
N THR A 7 -15.58 -8.90 2.13
CA THR A 7 -14.99 -8.64 3.46
C THR A 7 -14.32 -7.28 3.56
N THR A 8 -13.91 -6.69 2.43
CA THR A 8 -13.26 -5.39 2.41
C THR A 8 -14.27 -4.26 2.71
N ILE A 9 -13.87 -3.31 3.57
CA ILE A 9 -14.65 -2.12 3.91
C ILE A 9 -13.76 -0.88 3.74
N PRO A 10 -14.27 0.19 3.11
CA PRO A 10 -15.55 0.26 2.36
C PRO A 10 -15.48 -0.47 1.02
N PHE A 11 -16.58 -1.05 0.57
CA PHE A 11 -16.69 -1.64 -0.76
C PHE A 11 -17.87 -1.01 -1.51
N GLY A 12 -17.62 0.16 -2.04
CA GLY A 12 -18.59 0.91 -2.83
C GLY A 12 -19.86 1.36 -2.05
N ASP A 13 -20.53 2.34 -2.58
CA ASP A 13 -21.91 2.67 -2.17
C ASP A 13 -22.88 1.65 -2.78
N PRO A 14 -24.12 1.50 -2.23
CA PRO A 14 -25.13 0.55 -2.73
C PRO A 14 -25.41 0.63 -4.24
N GLU A 15 -25.18 1.80 -4.85
CA GLU A 15 -25.33 2.03 -6.29
C GLU A 15 -23.99 1.98 -7.07
N SER A 16 -22.90 1.59 -6.41
CA SER A 16 -21.58 1.55 -7.03
C SER A 16 -21.50 0.55 -8.18
N LEU A 17 -20.66 0.85 -9.16
CA LEU A 17 -20.45 0.00 -10.33
C LEU A 17 -20.15 -1.48 -9.96
N PRO A 18 -19.26 -1.80 -8.98
CA PRO A 18 -18.98 -3.19 -8.62
C PRO A 18 -20.22 -3.96 -8.15
N LEU A 19 -21.07 -3.34 -7.32
CA LEU A 19 -22.29 -4.01 -6.81
C LEU A 19 -23.34 -4.17 -7.91
N ARG A 20 -23.45 -3.20 -8.83
CA ARG A 20 -24.32 -3.34 -10.01
C ARG A 20 -23.87 -4.49 -10.89
N MET A 21 -22.56 -4.62 -11.16
CA MET A 21 -22.02 -5.72 -11.95
C MET A 21 -22.33 -7.09 -11.33
N LEU A 22 -22.22 -7.23 -10.01
CA LEU A 22 -22.59 -8.48 -9.33
C LEU A 22 -24.08 -8.80 -9.51
N LYS A 23 -24.96 -7.80 -9.34
CA LYS A 23 -26.42 -7.97 -9.55
C LYS A 23 -26.77 -8.36 -10.99
N GLU A 24 -26.19 -7.66 -11.97
CA GLU A 24 -26.40 -7.92 -13.40
C GLU A 24 -25.90 -9.33 -13.80
N ALA A 25 -24.83 -9.80 -13.15
CA ALA A 25 -24.32 -11.17 -13.33
C ALA A 25 -25.14 -12.25 -12.59
N GLY A 26 -26.19 -11.88 -11.89
CA GLY A 26 -27.00 -12.82 -11.10
C GLY A 26 -26.24 -13.44 -9.92
N ILE A 27 -25.29 -12.70 -9.34
CA ILE A 27 -24.50 -13.15 -8.21
C ILE A 27 -25.08 -12.58 -6.92
N GLU A 28 -25.39 -13.45 -5.97
CA GLU A 28 -25.74 -13.05 -4.62
C GLU A 28 -24.50 -12.63 -3.84
N TYR A 29 -24.62 -11.58 -3.03
CA TYR A 29 -23.50 -11.15 -2.21
C TYR A 29 -23.93 -10.71 -0.82
N THR A 30 -23.05 -10.92 0.13
CA THR A 30 -23.14 -10.41 1.50
C THR A 30 -21.97 -9.47 1.75
N ILE A 31 -22.25 -8.23 2.12
CA ILE A 31 -21.21 -7.28 2.55
C ILE A 31 -20.95 -7.58 4.02
N ASN A 32 -19.67 -7.55 4.40
CA ASN A 32 -19.16 -7.78 5.74
C ASN A 32 -20.17 -7.51 6.86
N PRO A 33 -20.73 -8.56 7.49
CA PRO A 33 -21.80 -8.40 8.47
C PRO A 33 -21.34 -7.88 9.83
N PHE A 34 -20.02 -7.74 10.05
CA PHE A 34 -19.46 -7.33 11.35
C PHE A 34 -19.29 -5.82 11.48
N GLU A 35 -19.49 -5.04 10.41
CA GLU A 35 -19.31 -3.57 10.38
C GLU A 35 -17.94 -3.06 10.89
N ARG A 36 -16.97 -3.97 11.00
CA ARG A 36 -15.58 -3.75 11.39
C ARG A 36 -14.64 -4.58 10.54
N LYS A 37 -13.35 -4.32 10.62
CA LYS A 37 -12.37 -5.18 9.95
C LYS A 37 -12.55 -6.63 10.41
N ILE A 38 -12.76 -7.51 9.46
CA ILE A 38 -12.85 -8.97 9.67
C ILE A 38 -11.46 -9.52 10.03
N ASN A 39 -11.42 -10.42 11.00
CA ASN A 39 -10.24 -11.22 11.32
C ASN A 39 -10.41 -12.68 10.87
N GLU A 40 -9.37 -13.49 11.05
CA GLU A 40 -9.36 -14.88 10.63
C GLU A 40 -10.45 -15.74 11.31
N ASN A 41 -10.76 -15.46 12.58
CA ASN A 41 -11.79 -16.23 13.31
C ASN A 41 -13.19 -15.88 12.82
N ASP A 42 -13.46 -14.59 12.58
CA ASP A 42 -14.73 -14.16 11.99
C ASP A 42 -14.98 -14.85 10.64
N LEU A 43 -13.94 -15.00 9.81
CA LEU A 43 -14.05 -15.72 8.53
C LEU A 43 -14.38 -17.18 8.73
N LYS A 44 -13.75 -17.85 9.70
CA LYS A 44 -14.02 -19.26 9.98
C LYS A 44 -15.47 -19.55 10.35
N GLU A 45 -16.17 -18.57 10.93
CA GLU A 45 -17.57 -18.70 11.33
C GLU A 45 -18.55 -18.64 10.15
N ILE A 46 -18.19 -17.89 9.08
CA ILE A 46 -19.18 -17.58 8.03
C ILE A 46 -18.81 -18.07 6.64
N ILE A 47 -17.55 -18.44 6.37
CA ILE A 47 -17.05 -18.68 5.02
C ILE A 47 -17.66 -19.91 4.33
N SER A 48 -18.17 -20.88 5.09
CA SER A 48 -18.65 -22.17 4.59
C SER A 48 -19.80 -22.08 3.58
N GLU A 49 -20.53 -20.96 3.53
CA GLU A 49 -21.70 -20.76 2.68
C GLU A 49 -21.39 -20.08 1.34
N TYR A 50 -20.11 -19.73 1.06
CA TYR A 50 -19.77 -18.88 -0.06
C TYR A 50 -18.92 -19.61 -1.12
N ASP A 51 -19.27 -19.35 -2.40
CA ASP A 51 -18.51 -19.80 -3.58
C ASP A 51 -17.28 -18.94 -3.87
N GLY A 52 -17.27 -17.71 -3.36
CA GLY A 52 -16.19 -16.76 -3.59
C GLY A 52 -16.11 -15.69 -2.52
N ILE A 53 -14.95 -15.05 -2.46
CA ILE A 53 -14.68 -13.95 -1.52
C ILE A 53 -14.04 -12.77 -2.25
N ILE A 54 -14.57 -11.56 -2.04
CA ILE A 54 -13.90 -10.31 -2.38
C ILE A 54 -13.18 -9.83 -1.11
N ALA A 55 -11.87 -10.09 -1.07
CA ALA A 55 -11.07 -10.04 0.14
C ALA A 55 -10.39 -8.69 0.36
N GLY A 56 -10.37 -8.24 1.60
CA GLY A 56 -9.59 -7.10 2.09
C GLY A 56 -8.18 -7.50 2.55
N THR A 57 -7.78 -7.10 3.74
CA THR A 57 -6.44 -7.34 4.33
C THR A 57 -6.44 -8.42 5.41
N GLU A 58 -7.54 -9.14 5.55
CA GLU A 58 -7.68 -10.24 6.47
C GLU A 58 -6.83 -11.44 6.05
N LYS A 59 -6.54 -12.30 7.01
CA LYS A 59 -5.79 -13.53 6.77
C LYS A 59 -6.72 -14.65 6.31
N ILE A 60 -6.44 -15.22 5.15
CA ILE A 60 -7.11 -16.38 4.55
C ILE A 60 -6.12 -17.54 4.55
N SER A 61 -6.02 -18.19 5.71
CA SER A 61 -5.11 -19.31 5.93
C SER A 61 -5.67 -20.61 5.37
N LYS A 62 -4.85 -21.65 5.40
CA LYS A 62 -5.30 -23.04 5.18
C LYS A 62 -6.55 -23.38 5.97
N ASP A 63 -6.61 -23.03 7.27
CA ASP A 63 -7.74 -23.37 8.12
C ASP A 63 -9.06 -22.70 7.67
N VAL A 64 -9.00 -21.48 7.15
CA VAL A 64 -10.15 -20.79 6.56
C VAL A 64 -10.59 -21.49 5.28
N ILE A 65 -9.64 -21.84 4.42
CA ILE A 65 -9.91 -22.52 3.14
C ILE A 65 -10.52 -23.91 3.37
N ASP A 66 -10.08 -24.65 4.38
CA ASP A 66 -10.64 -25.97 4.70
C ASP A 66 -12.10 -25.92 5.18
N LEU A 67 -12.54 -24.79 5.75
CA LEU A 67 -13.93 -24.56 6.15
C LEU A 67 -14.83 -24.06 5.02
N ALA A 68 -14.29 -23.85 3.81
CA ALA A 68 -14.98 -23.33 2.65
C ALA A 68 -15.02 -24.36 1.50
N PRO A 69 -15.83 -25.43 1.59
CA PRO A 69 -15.80 -26.55 0.64
C PRO A 69 -16.18 -26.15 -0.78
N ASP A 70 -17.03 -25.13 -0.94
CA ASP A 70 -17.52 -24.65 -2.22
C ASP A 70 -16.75 -23.43 -2.78
N LEU A 71 -15.68 -22.98 -2.09
CA LEU A 71 -14.92 -21.81 -2.46
C LEU A 71 -14.14 -22.04 -3.76
N LYS A 72 -14.41 -21.22 -4.79
CA LYS A 72 -13.81 -21.30 -6.13
C LYS A 72 -12.85 -20.17 -6.43
N ILE A 73 -13.04 -19.00 -5.78
CA ILE A 73 -12.28 -17.80 -6.08
C ILE A 73 -12.07 -16.91 -4.85
N ILE A 74 -10.86 -16.37 -4.73
CA ILE A 74 -10.49 -15.31 -3.80
C ILE A 74 -10.05 -14.11 -4.65
N ALA A 75 -10.87 -13.06 -4.69
CA ALA A 75 -10.58 -11.82 -5.40
C ALA A 75 -10.05 -10.77 -4.41
N ARG A 76 -8.74 -10.58 -4.36
CA ARG A 76 -8.08 -9.66 -3.43
C ARG A 76 -8.18 -8.22 -3.93
N VAL A 77 -8.80 -7.33 -3.15
CA VAL A 77 -8.80 -5.88 -3.40
C VAL A 77 -7.51 -5.28 -2.84
N GLY A 78 -6.53 -5.08 -3.71
CA GLY A 78 -5.21 -4.55 -3.37
C GLY A 78 -4.06 -5.28 -4.05
N VAL A 79 -2.83 -4.85 -3.78
CA VAL A 79 -1.60 -5.38 -4.40
C VAL A 79 -1.06 -6.60 -3.65
N GLY A 80 -1.05 -6.56 -2.31
CA GLY A 80 -0.49 -7.62 -1.48
C GLY A 80 -1.38 -8.87 -1.44
N THR A 81 -0.78 -10.03 -1.59
CA THR A 81 -1.43 -11.34 -1.48
C THR A 81 -0.89 -12.17 -0.30
N ASP A 82 -0.07 -11.56 0.53
CA ASP A 82 0.61 -12.16 1.69
C ASP A 82 -0.38 -12.64 2.77
N GLY A 83 -1.60 -12.09 2.81
CA GLY A 83 -2.68 -12.56 3.66
C GLY A 83 -3.31 -13.89 3.22
N VAL A 84 -3.07 -14.36 1.99
CA VAL A 84 -3.67 -15.57 1.42
C VAL A 84 -2.65 -16.69 1.34
N ASP A 85 -2.99 -17.90 1.79
CA ASP A 85 -2.19 -19.10 1.55
C ASP A 85 -2.31 -19.53 0.08
N LEU A 86 -1.48 -18.90 -0.78
CA LEU A 86 -1.50 -19.12 -2.24
C LEU A 86 -1.21 -20.56 -2.63
N ASN A 87 -0.32 -21.24 -1.91
CA ASN A 87 0.05 -22.62 -2.20
C ASN A 87 -1.12 -23.54 -1.88
N TYR A 88 -1.77 -23.34 -0.75
CA TYR A 88 -2.90 -24.14 -0.36
C TYR A 88 -4.12 -23.89 -1.25
N ALA A 89 -4.42 -22.64 -1.58
CA ALA A 89 -5.48 -22.28 -2.53
C ALA A 89 -5.27 -22.96 -3.89
N ARG A 90 -4.02 -22.94 -4.42
CA ARG A 90 -3.68 -23.65 -5.66
C ARG A 90 -3.93 -25.14 -5.58
N ASN A 91 -3.54 -25.80 -4.49
CA ASN A 91 -3.76 -27.24 -4.29
C ASN A 91 -5.24 -27.62 -4.21
N LYS A 92 -6.09 -26.70 -3.78
CA LYS A 92 -7.55 -26.84 -3.76
C LYS A 92 -8.23 -26.36 -5.05
N ASN A 93 -7.48 -25.99 -6.09
CA ASN A 93 -7.99 -25.42 -7.34
C ASN A 93 -8.78 -24.12 -7.17
N ILE A 94 -8.52 -23.35 -6.11
CA ILE A 94 -9.13 -22.05 -5.87
C ILE A 94 -8.35 -20.98 -6.63
N LYS A 95 -9.04 -20.20 -7.46
CA LYS A 95 -8.44 -19.10 -8.20
C LYS A 95 -8.18 -17.92 -7.24
N VAL A 96 -6.97 -17.34 -7.29
CA VAL A 96 -6.66 -16.12 -6.55
C VAL A 96 -6.34 -15.02 -7.56
N THR A 97 -7.08 -13.90 -7.46
CA THR A 97 -6.86 -12.69 -8.25
C THR A 97 -6.57 -11.51 -7.35
N TYR A 98 -5.98 -10.45 -7.89
CA TYR A 98 -5.66 -9.24 -7.15
C TYR A 98 -5.67 -8.00 -8.07
N THR A 99 -5.64 -6.79 -7.49
CA THR A 99 -5.68 -5.53 -8.23
C THR A 99 -4.34 -4.80 -8.14
N PRO A 100 -3.35 -5.15 -9.00
CA PRO A 100 -1.96 -4.70 -8.86
C PRO A 100 -1.77 -3.21 -9.17
N ASP A 101 -2.56 -2.63 -10.05
CA ASP A 101 -2.31 -1.29 -10.59
C ASP A 101 -3.24 -0.21 -10.02
N ALA A 102 -4.42 -0.61 -9.52
CA ALA A 102 -5.44 0.33 -9.08
C ALA A 102 -5.03 1.26 -7.92
N PRO A 103 -4.34 0.81 -6.85
CA PRO A 103 -4.01 1.70 -5.74
C PRO A 103 -2.77 2.57 -5.96
N GLY A 104 -1.99 2.31 -7.02
CA GLY A 104 -0.70 2.99 -7.26
C GLY A 104 -0.76 4.51 -7.24
N PRO A 105 -1.64 5.17 -8.01
CA PRO A 105 -1.76 6.63 -8.01
C PRO A 105 -2.15 7.20 -6.64
N ALA A 106 -3.15 6.62 -5.98
CA ALA A 106 -3.62 7.09 -4.68
C ALA A 106 -2.55 6.95 -3.58
N ILE A 107 -1.78 5.86 -3.59
CA ILE A 107 -0.65 5.67 -2.65
C ILE A 107 0.44 6.70 -2.94
N ALA A 108 0.74 6.97 -4.20
CA ALA A 108 1.75 7.98 -4.55
C ALA A 108 1.33 9.38 -4.09
N GLU A 109 0.09 9.78 -4.30
CA GLU A 109 -0.45 11.06 -3.82
C GLU A 109 -0.39 11.15 -2.29
N LEU A 110 -0.78 10.09 -1.57
CA LEU A 110 -0.69 10.04 -0.11
C LEU A 110 0.75 10.15 0.37
N THR A 111 1.71 9.50 -0.32
CA THR A 111 3.13 9.60 -0.03
C THR A 111 3.63 11.05 -0.12
N ILE A 112 3.28 11.76 -1.18
CA ILE A 112 3.58 13.19 -1.33
C ILE A 112 2.93 14.01 -0.21
N GLY A 113 1.67 13.71 0.13
CA GLY A 113 0.96 14.34 1.25
C GLY A 113 1.70 14.18 2.58
N PHE A 114 2.23 12.99 2.88
CA PHE A 114 3.05 12.76 4.06
C PHE A 114 4.37 13.52 4.01
N MET A 115 5.06 13.56 2.88
CA MET A 115 6.27 14.35 2.74
C MET A 115 6.02 15.83 3.07
N TYR A 116 4.97 16.44 2.51
CA TYR A 116 4.61 17.81 2.84
C TYR A 116 4.18 17.98 4.30
N SER A 117 3.42 17.04 4.85
CA SER A 117 2.98 17.10 6.24
C SER A 117 4.16 17.11 7.21
N LEU A 118 5.19 16.35 6.92
CA LEU A 118 6.39 16.29 7.72
C LEU A 118 7.26 17.53 7.51
N LEU A 119 7.60 17.89 6.27
CA LEU A 119 8.41 19.05 5.95
C LEU A 119 7.83 20.38 6.48
N ARG A 120 6.52 20.47 6.56
CA ARG A 120 5.81 21.69 6.97
C ARG A 120 5.14 21.58 8.33
N SER A 121 5.34 20.46 9.06
CA SER A 121 4.78 20.19 10.40
C SER A 121 3.27 20.44 10.48
N THR A 122 2.51 20.11 9.42
CA THR A 122 1.09 20.41 9.33
C THR A 122 0.26 19.68 10.39
N HIS A 123 0.65 18.45 10.76
CA HIS A 123 0.04 17.67 11.81
C HIS A 123 0.18 18.34 13.19
N THR A 124 1.38 18.86 13.50
CA THR A 124 1.62 19.61 14.76
C THR A 124 0.83 20.90 14.79
N ALA A 125 0.86 21.66 13.68
CA ALA A 125 0.08 22.91 13.56
C ALA A 125 -1.43 22.65 13.77
N ASN A 126 -1.98 21.59 13.15
CA ASN A 126 -3.38 21.20 13.36
C ASN A 126 -3.70 20.87 14.82
N LEU A 127 -2.83 20.11 15.51
CA LEU A 127 -3.01 19.79 16.92
C LEU A 127 -2.98 21.03 17.82
N LEU A 128 -2.05 21.95 17.57
CA LEU A 128 -1.93 23.21 18.30
C LEU A 128 -3.16 24.10 18.10
N MET A 129 -3.60 24.26 16.84
CA MET A 129 -4.81 25.03 16.52
C MET A 129 -6.06 24.48 17.21
N ARG A 130 -6.24 23.15 17.25
CA ARG A 130 -7.35 22.52 17.99
C ARG A 130 -7.31 22.76 19.50
N ARG A 131 -6.12 23.06 20.03
CA ARG A 131 -5.91 23.43 21.45
C ARG A 131 -5.97 24.94 21.70
N GLY A 132 -6.39 25.74 20.70
CA GLY A 132 -6.44 27.19 20.76
C GLY A 132 -5.07 27.89 20.78
N LYS A 133 -4.01 27.18 20.38
CA LYS A 133 -2.64 27.72 20.33
C LYS A 133 -2.26 28.04 18.87
N TRP A 134 -1.76 29.27 18.67
CA TRP A 134 -1.15 29.69 17.40
C TRP A 134 0.37 29.73 17.52
N GLU A 135 1.01 28.66 17.06
CA GLU A 135 2.47 28.56 17.06
C GLU A 135 2.97 28.36 15.62
N ARG A 136 4.02 29.09 15.26
CA ARG A 136 4.62 28.99 13.91
C ARG A 136 5.83 28.07 13.98
N SER A 137 5.84 27.01 13.18
CA SER A 137 7.00 26.17 12.95
C SER A 137 7.75 26.62 11.69
N ILE A 138 9.08 26.53 11.72
CA ILE A 138 9.91 26.72 10.53
C ILE A 138 9.91 25.38 9.79
N GLY A 139 9.38 25.36 8.57
CA GLY A 139 9.42 24.19 7.70
C GLY A 139 10.54 24.28 6.67
N ARG A 140 10.78 23.16 5.98
CA ARG A 140 11.73 23.07 4.86
C ARG A 140 10.97 23.07 3.52
N SER A 141 11.61 23.60 2.46
CA SER A 141 11.05 23.58 1.11
C SER A 141 11.33 22.24 0.44
N PHE A 142 10.36 21.71 -0.27
CA PHE A 142 10.51 20.45 -1.02
C PHE A 142 11.64 20.56 -2.08
N SER A 143 11.76 21.74 -2.72
CA SER A 143 12.80 22.06 -3.70
C SER A 143 14.24 21.96 -3.17
N ASP A 144 14.41 22.09 -1.85
CA ASP A 144 15.73 22.07 -1.22
C ASP A 144 16.15 20.67 -0.78
N MET A 145 15.24 19.68 -0.91
CA MET A 145 15.45 18.32 -0.41
C MET A 145 16.15 17.42 -1.43
N THR A 146 17.06 16.60 -0.94
CA THR A 146 17.52 15.39 -1.61
C THR A 146 16.58 14.26 -1.20
N ILE A 147 15.86 13.68 -2.16
CA ILE A 147 14.83 12.67 -1.90
C ILE A 147 15.30 11.31 -2.40
N GLY A 148 15.16 10.30 -1.56
CA GLY A 148 15.45 8.90 -1.86
C GLY A 148 14.17 8.09 -2.05
N VAL A 149 14.11 7.31 -3.13
CA VAL A 149 13.03 6.35 -3.38
C VAL A 149 13.61 4.94 -3.44
N VAL A 150 13.16 4.07 -2.54
CA VAL A 150 13.54 2.66 -2.54
C VAL A 150 12.39 1.85 -3.14
N GLY A 151 12.64 1.28 -4.32
CA GLY A 151 11.65 0.58 -5.13
C GLY A 151 11.03 1.49 -6.21
N ALA A 152 11.33 1.18 -7.47
CA ALA A 152 10.81 1.87 -8.67
C ALA A 152 9.75 1.03 -9.40
N GLY A 153 9.04 0.18 -8.67
CA GLY A 153 7.94 -0.64 -9.17
C GLY A 153 6.66 0.17 -9.46
N ARG A 154 5.50 -0.48 -9.42
CA ARG A 154 4.19 0.15 -9.75
C ARG A 154 3.88 1.42 -8.96
N VAL A 155 4.10 1.41 -7.66
CA VAL A 155 3.86 2.57 -6.79
C VAL A 155 5.03 3.55 -6.89
N GLY A 156 6.26 3.06 -6.70
CA GLY A 156 7.46 3.91 -6.68
C GLY A 156 7.66 4.70 -7.97
N SER A 157 7.34 4.14 -9.13
CA SER A 157 7.39 4.89 -10.41
C SER A 157 6.42 6.08 -10.43
N LYS A 158 5.23 5.95 -9.81
CA LYS A 158 4.28 7.05 -9.68
C LYS A 158 4.74 8.11 -8.68
N VAL A 159 5.39 7.69 -7.59
CA VAL A 159 6.02 8.61 -6.64
C VAL A 159 7.15 9.39 -7.31
N ILE A 160 8.03 8.72 -8.06
CA ILE A 160 9.10 9.34 -8.84
C ILE A 160 8.54 10.37 -9.83
N GLU A 161 7.49 10.02 -10.57
CA GLU A 161 6.78 10.91 -11.48
C GLU A 161 6.29 12.19 -10.77
N LEU A 162 5.64 12.04 -9.63
CA LEU A 162 5.12 13.19 -8.87
C LEU A 162 6.25 14.05 -8.31
N ILE A 163 7.29 13.45 -7.72
CA ILE A 163 8.46 14.17 -7.20
C ILE A 163 9.14 14.97 -8.31
N SER A 164 9.33 14.34 -9.48
CA SER A 164 9.96 15.02 -10.63
C SER A 164 9.15 16.22 -11.11
N LYS A 165 7.80 16.13 -11.13
CA LYS A 165 6.90 17.23 -11.51
C LYS A 165 6.87 18.35 -10.49
N ILE A 166 6.97 18.04 -9.19
CA ILE A 166 7.04 19.04 -8.10
C ILE A 166 8.39 19.76 -8.13
N GLY A 167 9.46 19.01 -8.37
CA GLY A 167 10.83 19.47 -8.33
C GLY A 167 11.46 19.39 -6.93
N CYS A 168 12.63 18.75 -6.85
CA CYS A 168 13.46 18.66 -5.65
C CYS A 168 14.92 18.98 -6.01
N LYS A 169 15.78 19.13 -5.02
CA LYS A 169 17.21 19.41 -5.23
C LYS A 169 17.91 18.25 -5.96
N SER A 170 17.61 17.02 -5.52
CA SER A 170 18.15 15.80 -6.11
C SER A 170 17.18 14.62 -5.84
N LEU A 171 17.06 13.72 -6.81
CA LEU A 171 16.25 12.51 -6.70
C LEU A 171 17.13 11.28 -6.91
N LEU A 172 17.33 10.51 -5.86
CA LEU A 172 18.08 9.26 -5.86
C LEU A 172 17.12 8.08 -5.77
N VAL A 173 17.32 7.06 -6.60
CA VAL A 173 16.44 5.90 -6.66
C VAL A 173 17.26 4.61 -6.50
N SER A 174 16.79 3.72 -5.65
CA SER A 174 17.37 2.39 -5.45
C SER A 174 16.35 1.31 -5.83
N ASP A 175 16.71 0.42 -6.74
CA ASP A 175 15.95 -0.77 -7.08
C ASP A 175 16.90 -1.89 -7.51
N VAL A 176 16.43 -3.13 -7.44
CA VAL A 176 17.16 -4.30 -7.97
C VAL A 176 17.10 -4.36 -9.51
N TYR A 177 16.10 -3.74 -10.10
CA TYR A 177 15.92 -3.64 -11.54
C TYR A 177 15.94 -2.18 -12.00
N HIS A 178 16.91 -1.83 -12.84
CA HIS A 178 17.06 -0.47 -13.37
C HIS A 178 16.25 -0.30 -14.65
N ASN A 179 15.15 0.44 -14.57
CA ASN A 179 14.37 0.87 -15.71
C ASN A 179 14.94 2.19 -16.26
N GLU A 180 15.78 2.10 -17.28
CA GLU A 180 16.44 3.28 -17.88
C GLU A 180 15.45 4.24 -18.54
N ALA A 181 14.36 3.73 -19.13
CA ALA A 181 13.31 4.58 -19.70
C ALA A 181 12.60 5.43 -18.63
N LEU A 182 12.42 4.89 -17.43
CA LEU A 182 11.88 5.64 -16.30
C LEU A 182 12.86 6.75 -15.85
N ARG A 183 14.16 6.42 -15.77
CA ARG A 183 15.19 7.40 -15.44
C ARG A 183 15.24 8.55 -16.45
N ASP A 184 15.22 8.22 -17.72
CA ASP A 184 15.32 9.20 -18.81
C ASP A 184 14.07 10.10 -18.86
N ALA A 185 12.89 9.56 -18.52
CA ALA A 185 11.66 10.31 -18.48
C ALA A 185 11.58 11.33 -17.32
N TYR A 186 12.16 10.98 -16.16
CA TYR A 186 11.99 11.76 -14.92
C TYR A 186 13.27 12.33 -14.32
N GLY A 187 14.43 12.07 -14.91
CA GLY A 187 15.70 12.75 -14.59
C GLY A 187 16.24 12.48 -13.19
N PHE A 188 16.23 11.22 -12.74
CA PHE A 188 16.79 10.82 -11.46
C PHE A 188 18.11 10.04 -11.60
N GLU A 189 18.83 9.86 -10.50
CA GLU A 189 20.06 9.07 -10.43
C GLU A 189 19.80 7.71 -9.77
N TRP A 190 20.25 6.61 -10.41
CA TRP A 190 20.30 5.30 -9.76
C TRP A 190 21.37 5.29 -8.66
N SER A 191 21.02 4.73 -7.51
CA SER A 191 21.91 4.73 -6.35
C SER A 191 21.74 3.48 -5.48
N SER A 192 22.69 3.23 -4.61
CA SER A 192 22.56 2.18 -3.59
C SER A 192 21.70 2.66 -2.42
N THR A 193 21.00 1.75 -1.76
CA THR A 193 20.23 2.05 -0.55
C THR A 193 21.10 2.68 0.54
N ASP A 194 22.36 2.23 0.68
CA ASP A 194 23.30 2.78 1.67
C ASP A 194 23.64 4.26 1.39
N ARG A 195 23.72 4.65 0.11
CA ARG A 195 23.95 6.04 -0.24
C ARG A 195 22.69 6.88 0.03
N LEU A 196 21.49 6.32 -0.21
CA LEU A 196 20.26 7.02 0.14
C LEU A 196 20.21 7.36 1.64
N PHE A 197 20.56 6.40 2.50
CA PHE A 197 20.60 6.66 3.95
C PHE A 197 21.60 7.74 4.38
N LYS A 198 22.67 7.97 3.60
CA LYS A 198 23.70 8.95 3.93
C LYS A 198 23.43 10.35 3.38
N GLU A 199 22.78 10.45 2.23
CA GLU A 199 22.69 11.67 1.47
C GLU A 199 21.28 12.27 1.36
N CYS A 200 20.23 11.46 1.59
CA CYS A 200 18.87 11.93 1.44
C CYS A 200 18.31 12.58 2.70
N ASP A 201 17.59 13.68 2.53
CA ASP A 201 16.83 14.34 3.59
C ASP A 201 15.51 13.60 3.87
N VAL A 202 14.94 12.96 2.84
CA VAL A 202 13.69 12.20 2.90
C VAL A 202 13.90 10.90 2.16
N ILE A 203 13.47 9.78 2.76
CA ILE A 203 13.48 8.46 2.10
C ILE A 203 12.09 7.85 2.17
N THR A 204 11.63 7.31 1.04
CA THR A 204 10.36 6.60 0.95
C THR A 204 10.56 5.18 0.38
N PHE A 205 9.79 4.21 0.91
CA PHE A 205 9.95 2.79 0.59
C PHE A 205 8.71 2.26 -0.11
N HIS A 206 8.89 1.70 -1.32
CA HIS A 206 7.84 1.13 -2.16
C HIS A 206 8.22 -0.26 -2.66
N ILE A 207 8.75 -1.07 -1.76
CA ILE A 207 9.17 -2.45 -2.02
C ILE A 207 8.22 -3.45 -1.39
N PRO A 208 8.02 -4.62 -1.99
CA PRO A 208 7.23 -5.69 -1.38
C PRO A 208 7.95 -6.26 -0.15
N LEU A 209 7.18 -6.79 0.80
CA LEU A 209 7.74 -7.52 1.95
C LEU A 209 8.35 -8.84 1.45
N SER A 210 9.66 -8.84 1.27
CA SER A 210 10.46 -10.00 0.91
C SER A 210 11.43 -10.37 2.03
N ALA A 211 12.11 -11.50 1.88
CA ALA A 211 13.16 -11.89 2.84
C ALA A 211 14.26 -10.81 2.95
N ASN A 212 14.62 -10.18 1.84
CA ASN A 212 15.65 -9.13 1.80
C ASN A 212 15.13 -7.76 2.31
N ALA A 213 13.83 -7.49 2.17
CA ALA A 213 13.21 -6.25 2.69
C ALA A 213 12.96 -6.33 4.21
N ARG A 214 12.81 -7.54 4.74
CA ARG A 214 12.59 -7.74 6.18
C ARG A 214 13.78 -7.25 6.99
N ASN A 215 13.54 -6.31 7.91
CA ASN A 215 14.57 -5.65 8.72
C ASN A 215 15.62 -4.87 7.90
N MET A 216 15.27 -4.37 6.71
CA MET A 216 16.15 -3.48 5.93
C MET A 216 16.48 -2.21 6.70
N ILE A 217 15.51 -1.66 7.43
CA ILE A 217 15.69 -0.52 8.34
C ILE A 217 15.97 -1.07 9.73
N LYS A 218 17.18 -0.86 10.23
CA LYS A 218 17.63 -1.29 11.56
C LYS A 218 18.01 -0.06 12.39
N LYS A 219 18.27 -0.29 13.69
CA LYS A 219 18.68 0.75 14.62
C LYS A 219 19.92 1.54 14.15
N ASP A 220 20.81 0.91 13.40
CA ASP A 220 22.03 1.53 12.92
C ASP A 220 21.78 2.53 11.79
N GLN A 221 20.76 2.31 10.95
CA GLN A 221 20.34 3.31 9.97
C GLN A 221 19.83 4.58 10.64
N PHE A 222 19.25 4.46 11.86
CA PHE A 222 18.81 5.62 12.67
C PHE A 222 19.94 6.31 13.44
N LYS A 223 21.18 5.82 13.38
CA LYS A 223 22.37 6.41 14.02
C LYS A 223 23.34 7.06 13.03
N ILE A 224 23.13 6.85 11.74
CA ILE A 224 23.92 7.52 10.70
C ILE A 224 23.59 9.00 10.79
N ASN A 225 24.58 9.81 11.06
CA ASN A 225 24.54 11.24 11.34
C ASN A 225 23.40 11.98 10.65
N ASP A 226 22.61 12.71 11.44
CA ASP A 226 21.52 13.53 10.97
C ASP A 226 20.59 12.75 10.03
N LEU A 227 19.94 11.72 10.61
CA LEU A 227 18.84 11.01 9.98
C LEU A 227 18.04 11.95 9.11
N PRO A 228 17.65 11.51 7.90
CA PRO A 228 16.56 12.18 7.24
C PRO A 228 15.45 12.30 8.28
N GLU A 229 15.09 13.53 8.63
CA GLU A 229 14.04 13.79 9.61
C GLU A 229 12.74 13.08 9.25
N LEU A 230 12.74 12.40 8.08
CA LEU A 230 11.57 11.91 7.40
C LEU A 230 11.80 10.58 6.68
N MET A 231 11.37 9.48 7.30
CA MET A 231 11.15 8.20 6.62
C MET A 231 9.65 7.93 6.47
N ILE A 232 9.21 7.60 5.26
CA ILE A 232 7.83 7.30 4.90
C ILE A 232 7.77 5.92 4.25
#